data_19bcd42c8a285c6aa3a0da6039044e9a
#
_entry.id   19bcd42c8a285c6aa3a0da6039044e9a
#
_cell.length_a   1.000
_cell.length_b   1.000
_cell.length_c   1.000
_cell.angle_alpha   90.00
_cell.angle_beta   90.00
_cell.angle_gamma   90.00
#
_symmetry.space_group_name_H-M   'P 1'
#
loop_
_entity.id
_entity.type
_entity.pdbx_description
1 polymer ?
#
loop_
_entity_poly.entity_id
_entity_poly.type
_entity_poly.pdbx_seq_one_letter_code
_entity_poly.pdbx_strand_id
1 'polypeptide(L)'
;MSGYLLFKSLHLIAVISWMAGLLYLPRIFVYHVENIEKDQATEIFETMERKLYNYIMRPAMILSWLFGIILIWINGIESFAYLWLQLKILSVVILTIYHEYLGKCMRSLKSKENSKSSRFFRIINEIPTVLIIFIVFIVVFKPI
;
A
#
# COMPACT_ATOMS: atom_id res chain seq x y z
N MET A 1 2.36 16.58 23.93
CA MET A 1 1.75 15.24 24.14
C MET A 1 0.53 15.02 23.27
N SER A 2 -0.47 15.91 23.36
CA SER A 2 -1.68 15.75 22.53
C SER A 2 -1.39 15.83 21.03
N GLY A 3 -0.45 16.68 20.62
CA GLY A 3 -0.05 16.75 19.22
C GLY A 3 0.54 15.45 18.70
N TYR A 4 1.42 14.82 19.49
CA TYR A 4 2.01 13.53 19.13
C TYR A 4 0.94 12.46 18.96
N LEU A 5 0.01 12.38 19.91
CA LEU A 5 -1.07 11.38 19.86
C LEU A 5 -2.01 11.64 18.68
N LEU A 6 -2.27 12.90 18.36
CA LEU A 6 -3.09 13.25 17.23
C LEU A 6 -2.45 12.78 15.92
N PHE A 7 -1.17 13.13 15.68
CA PHE A 7 -0.47 12.74 14.46
C PHE A 7 -0.28 11.23 14.39
N LYS A 8 -0.06 10.56 15.53
CA LYS A 8 0.03 9.10 15.57
C LYS A 8 -1.28 8.47 15.13
N SER A 9 -2.41 8.99 15.61
CA SER A 9 -3.74 8.49 15.23
C SER A 9 -4.00 8.69 13.74
N LEU A 10 -3.71 9.88 13.23
CA LEU A 10 -3.89 10.18 11.81
C LEU A 10 -2.99 9.31 10.94
N HIS A 11 -1.76 9.07 11.40
CA HIS A 11 -0.82 8.18 10.70
C HIS A 11 -1.38 6.75 10.64
N LEU A 12 -1.90 6.24 11.74
CA LEU A 12 -2.49 4.90 11.79
C LEU A 12 -3.69 4.77 10.84
N ILE A 13 -4.57 5.76 10.82
CA ILE A 13 -5.73 5.76 9.94
C ILE A 13 -5.26 5.70 8.47
N ALA A 14 -4.30 6.54 8.12
CA ALA A 14 -3.78 6.58 6.76
C ALA A 14 -3.11 5.26 6.38
N VAL A 15 -2.31 4.68 7.27
CA VAL A 15 -1.62 3.40 7.03
C VAL A 15 -2.63 2.27 6.85
N ILE A 16 -3.65 2.20 7.69
CA ILE A 16 -4.67 1.15 7.59
C ILE A 16 -5.39 1.26 6.25
N SER A 17 -5.77 2.47 5.85
CA SER A 17 -6.45 2.69 4.57
C SER A 17 -5.57 2.29 3.39
N TRP A 18 -4.28 2.66 3.43
CA TRP A 18 -3.34 2.32 2.37
C TRP A 18 -3.13 0.81 2.29
N MET A 19 -2.92 0.15 3.43
CA MET A 19 -2.70 -1.30 3.48
C MET A 19 -3.93 -2.06 2.98
N ALA A 20 -5.12 -1.62 3.34
CA ALA A 20 -6.36 -2.24 2.85
C ALA A 20 -6.41 -2.19 1.32
N GLY A 21 -6.08 -1.03 0.73
CA GLY A 21 -6.05 -0.88 -0.72
C GLY A 21 -4.99 -1.76 -1.37
N LEU A 22 -3.78 -1.80 -0.80
CA LEU A 22 -2.69 -2.63 -1.32
C LEU A 22 -3.03 -4.12 -1.32
N LEU A 23 -3.81 -4.57 -0.33
CA LEU A 23 -4.23 -5.96 -0.23
C LEU A 23 -5.41 -6.28 -1.16
N TYR A 24 -6.23 -5.28 -1.46
CA TYR A 24 -7.46 -5.52 -2.22
C TYR A 24 -7.27 -5.35 -3.73
N LEU A 25 -6.47 -4.38 -4.16
CA LEU A 25 -6.33 -4.06 -5.59
C LEU A 25 -5.88 -5.26 -6.43
N PRO A 26 -4.86 -6.05 -6.02
CA PRO A 26 -4.48 -7.23 -6.81
C PRO A 26 -5.60 -8.25 -6.93
N ARG A 27 -6.49 -8.34 -5.94
CA ARG A 27 -7.65 -9.24 -6.01
C ARG A 27 -8.62 -8.80 -7.09
N ILE A 28 -8.83 -7.49 -7.25
CA ILE A 28 -9.64 -6.96 -8.33
C ILE A 28 -9.00 -7.30 -9.68
N PHE A 29 -7.67 -7.18 -9.77
CA PHE A 29 -6.94 -7.55 -10.99
C PHE A 29 -7.17 -9.02 -11.37
N VAL A 30 -7.21 -9.92 -10.37
CA VAL A 30 -7.49 -11.34 -10.61
C VAL A 30 -8.83 -11.51 -11.33
N TYR A 31 -9.87 -10.89 -10.80
CA TYR A 31 -11.20 -10.98 -11.41
C TYR A 31 -11.26 -10.28 -12.75
N HIS A 32 -10.54 -9.17 -12.90
CA HIS A 32 -10.48 -8.44 -14.16
C HIS A 32 -9.90 -9.34 -15.26
N VAL A 33 -8.78 -10.00 -14.98
CA VAL A 33 -8.12 -10.90 -15.93
C VAL A 33 -9.02 -12.09 -16.27
N GLU A 34 -9.68 -12.67 -15.27
CA GLU A 34 -10.54 -13.85 -15.46
C GLU A 34 -11.80 -13.53 -16.26
N ASN A 35 -12.17 -12.25 -16.35
CA ASN A 35 -13.36 -11.81 -17.07
C ASN A 35 -13.03 -10.87 -18.22
N ILE A 36 -11.80 -10.98 -18.75
CA ILE A 36 -11.28 -10.01 -19.74
C ILE A 36 -12.11 -9.95 -21.01
N GLU A 37 -12.81 -11.03 -21.35
CA GLU A 37 -13.64 -11.09 -22.55
C GLU A 37 -15.06 -10.55 -22.33
N LYS A 38 -15.41 -10.20 -21.08
CA LYS A 38 -16.73 -9.70 -20.73
C LYS A 38 -16.65 -8.18 -20.57
N ASP A 39 -17.02 -7.44 -21.60
CA ASP A 39 -16.88 -5.99 -21.64
C ASP A 39 -17.56 -5.28 -20.47
N GLN A 40 -18.77 -5.70 -20.09
CA GLN A 40 -19.47 -5.08 -18.96
C GLN A 40 -18.75 -5.31 -17.64
N ALA A 41 -18.23 -6.52 -17.43
CA ALA A 41 -17.49 -6.85 -16.22
C ALA A 41 -16.18 -6.08 -16.16
N THR A 42 -15.42 -6.02 -17.26
CA THR A 42 -14.15 -5.30 -17.28
C THR A 42 -14.33 -3.81 -17.04
N GLU A 43 -15.40 -3.22 -17.55
CA GLU A 43 -15.71 -1.82 -17.32
C GLU A 43 -15.95 -1.54 -15.84
N ILE A 44 -16.69 -2.42 -15.15
CA ILE A 44 -16.93 -2.31 -13.71
C ILE A 44 -15.62 -2.44 -12.95
N PHE A 45 -14.78 -3.43 -13.29
CA PHE A 45 -13.51 -3.62 -12.60
C PHE A 45 -12.55 -2.46 -12.83
N GLU A 46 -12.51 -1.89 -14.02
CA GLU A 46 -11.70 -0.71 -14.31
C GLU A 46 -12.12 0.47 -13.44
N THR A 47 -13.43 0.66 -13.25
CA THR A 47 -13.97 1.72 -12.40
C THR A 47 -13.56 1.49 -10.95
N MET A 48 -13.69 0.26 -10.44
CA MET A 48 -13.30 -0.10 -9.08
C MET A 48 -11.81 0.13 -8.85
N GLU A 49 -10.98 -0.32 -9.78
CA GLU A 49 -9.53 -0.15 -9.70
C GLU A 49 -9.13 1.32 -9.66
N ARG A 50 -9.70 2.11 -10.57
CA ARG A 50 -9.39 3.53 -10.67
C ARG A 50 -9.79 4.29 -9.42
N LYS A 51 -10.99 4.02 -8.89
CA LYS A 51 -11.46 4.69 -7.69
C LYS A 51 -10.68 4.28 -6.47
N LEU A 52 -10.39 3.00 -6.33
CA LEU A 52 -9.60 2.51 -5.21
C LEU A 52 -8.19 3.12 -5.24
N TYR A 53 -7.53 3.07 -6.39
CA TYR A 53 -6.17 3.56 -6.54
C TYR A 53 -6.08 5.08 -6.35
N ASN A 54 -6.92 5.83 -7.06
CA ASN A 54 -6.80 7.29 -7.10
C ASN A 54 -7.42 7.99 -5.90
N TYR A 55 -8.50 7.45 -5.33
CA TYR A 55 -9.27 8.13 -4.29
C TYR A 55 -8.98 7.62 -2.89
N ILE A 56 -8.44 6.42 -2.75
CA ILE A 56 -8.14 5.83 -1.44
C ILE A 56 -6.65 5.57 -1.27
N MET A 57 -6.05 4.79 -2.18
CA MET A 57 -4.66 4.36 -2.02
C MET A 57 -3.65 5.49 -2.14
N ARG A 58 -3.76 6.30 -3.18
CA ARG A 58 -2.79 7.39 -3.39
C ARG A 58 -2.85 8.44 -2.29
N PRO A 59 -4.03 8.98 -1.92
CA PRO A 59 -4.09 9.90 -0.79
C PRO A 59 -3.62 9.27 0.51
N ALA A 60 -3.99 8.02 0.77
CA ALA A 60 -3.57 7.32 1.99
C ALA A 60 -2.06 7.13 2.04
N MET A 61 -1.42 6.78 0.91
CA MET A 61 0.03 6.65 0.83
C MET A 61 0.72 7.98 1.16
N ILE A 62 0.25 9.06 0.54
CA ILE A 62 0.82 10.39 0.75
C ILE A 62 0.69 10.81 2.21
N LEU A 63 -0.49 10.62 2.79
CA LEU A 63 -0.74 10.95 4.20
C LEU A 63 0.06 10.07 5.15
N SER A 64 0.24 8.80 4.81
CA SER A 64 1.07 7.89 5.61
C SER A 64 2.51 8.39 5.70
N TRP A 65 3.08 8.78 4.56
CA TRP A 65 4.43 9.35 4.52
C TRP A 65 4.51 10.68 5.27
N LEU A 66 3.54 11.56 5.02
CA LEU A 66 3.53 12.88 5.65
C LEU A 66 3.47 12.78 7.17
N PHE A 67 2.50 12.04 7.70
CA PHE A 67 2.36 11.89 9.15
C PHE A 67 3.50 11.09 9.74
N GLY A 68 4.04 10.12 9.02
CA GLY A 68 5.21 9.37 9.46
C GLY A 68 6.44 10.26 9.62
N ILE A 69 6.68 11.14 8.65
CA ILE A 69 7.78 12.10 8.70
C ILE A 69 7.58 13.08 9.87
N ILE A 70 6.36 13.56 10.08
CA ILE A 70 6.05 14.45 11.19
C ILE A 70 6.35 13.77 12.53
N LEU A 71 5.98 12.49 12.67
CA LEU A 71 6.25 11.73 13.89
C LEU A 71 7.75 11.56 14.14
N ILE A 72 8.54 11.31 13.09
CA ILE A 72 9.99 11.21 13.21
C ILE A 72 10.56 12.56 13.68
N TRP A 73 10.08 13.64 13.11
CA TRP A 73 10.52 14.98 13.48
C TRP A 73 10.21 15.30 14.94
N ILE A 74 9.01 14.95 15.41
CA ILE A 74 8.62 15.15 16.82
C ILE A 74 9.50 14.33 17.75
N ASN A 75 9.83 13.07 17.37
CA ASN A 75 10.66 12.19 18.19
C ASN A 75 12.15 12.51 18.11
N GLY A 76 12.58 13.32 17.13
CA GLY A 76 13.96 13.74 16.98
C GLY A 76 14.74 12.91 15.97
N ILE A 77 15.81 13.50 15.43
CA ILE A 77 16.66 12.87 14.42
C ILE A 77 17.37 11.64 14.97
N GLU A 78 17.66 11.60 16.29
CA GLU A 78 18.29 10.46 16.94
C GLU A 78 17.50 9.17 16.77
N SER A 79 16.21 9.25 16.49
CA SER A 79 15.40 8.04 16.27
C SER A 79 15.85 7.24 15.07
N PHE A 80 16.55 7.84 14.09
CA PHE A 80 17.11 7.12 12.95
C PHE A 80 18.20 6.11 13.37
N ALA A 81 18.75 6.23 14.56
CA ALA A 81 19.71 5.27 15.07
C ALA A 81 19.09 3.93 15.46
N TYR A 82 17.78 3.89 15.64
CA TYR A 82 17.08 2.65 16.02
C TYR A 82 16.89 1.74 14.81
N LEU A 83 17.25 0.48 14.99
CA LEU A 83 17.13 -0.51 13.93
C LEU A 83 15.67 -0.70 13.49
N TRP A 84 14.73 -0.69 14.44
CA TRP A 84 13.32 -0.90 14.11
C TRP A 84 12.79 0.17 13.15
N LEU A 85 13.22 1.42 13.34
CA LEU A 85 12.79 2.49 12.45
C LEU A 85 13.41 2.35 11.06
N GLN A 86 14.70 1.98 11.00
CA GLN A 86 15.37 1.76 9.73
C GLN A 86 14.71 0.65 8.93
N LEU A 87 14.38 -0.46 9.59
CA LEU A 87 13.70 -1.59 8.94
C LEU A 87 12.28 -1.23 8.51
N LYS A 88 11.58 -0.44 9.31
CA LYS A 88 10.24 0.03 8.97
C LYS A 88 10.29 0.93 7.72
N ILE A 89 11.21 1.88 7.68
CA ILE A 89 11.36 2.78 6.55
C ILE A 89 11.67 1.99 5.28
N LEU A 90 12.61 1.04 5.36
CA LEU A 90 12.93 0.19 4.22
C LEU A 90 11.70 -0.56 3.71
N SER A 91 10.93 -1.14 4.63
CA SER A 91 9.70 -1.87 4.27
C SER A 91 8.68 -0.94 3.63
N VAL A 92 8.54 0.27 4.13
CA VAL A 92 7.58 1.24 3.58
C VAL A 92 8.02 1.71 2.20
N VAL A 93 9.33 1.85 1.96
CA VAL A 93 9.85 2.17 0.62
C VAL A 93 9.50 1.04 -0.36
N ILE A 94 9.68 -0.22 0.06
CA ILE A 94 9.31 -1.37 -0.76
C ILE A 94 7.82 -1.37 -1.06
N LEU A 95 6.98 -1.07 -0.08
CA LEU A 95 5.53 -0.97 -0.27
C LEU A 95 5.17 0.17 -1.25
N THR A 96 5.88 1.28 -1.19
CA THR A 96 5.66 2.41 -2.10
C THR A 96 6.00 2.01 -3.54
N ILE A 97 7.11 1.30 -3.73
CA ILE A 97 7.48 0.77 -5.05
C ILE A 97 6.40 -0.21 -5.54
N TYR A 98 5.94 -1.08 -4.67
CA TYR A 98 4.86 -2.03 -4.99
C TYR A 98 3.58 -1.29 -5.37
N HIS A 99 3.22 -0.24 -4.64
CA HIS A 99 2.06 0.60 -4.93
C HIS A 99 2.15 1.18 -6.36
N GLU A 100 3.30 1.72 -6.72
CA GLU A 100 3.50 2.28 -8.07
C GLU A 100 3.45 1.19 -9.14
N TYR A 101 3.97 0.00 -8.83
CA TYR A 101 3.86 -1.15 -9.73
C TYR A 101 2.41 -1.55 -9.96
N LEU A 102 1.59 -1.55 -8.92
CA LEU A 102 0.15 -1.83 -9.07
C LEU A 102 -0.54 -0.80 -9.96
N GLY A 103 -0.14 0.47 -9.85
CA GLY A 103 -0.65 1.50 -10.75
C GLY A 103 -0.30 1.23 -12.20
N LYS A 104 0.90 0.73 -12.44
CA LYS A 104 1.33 0.33 -13.79
C LYS A 104 0.48 -0.84 -14.30
N CYS A 105 0.23 -1.83 -13.44
CA CYS A 105 -0.63 -2.96 -13.81
C CYS A 105 -2.05 -2.51 -14.14
N MET A 106 -2.58 -1.57 -13.34
CA MET A 106 -3.91 -1.02 -13.56
C MET A 106 -4.00 -0.37 -14.95
N ARG A 107 -3.01 0.43 -15.30
CA ARG A 107 -2.97 1.09 -16.61
C ARG A 107 -2.84 0.07 -17.76
N SER A 108 -2.05 -0.98 -17.57
CA SER A 108 -1.91 -2.05 -18.55
C SER A 108 -3.23 -2.78 -18.80
N LEU A 109 -3.96 -3.06 -17.72
CA LEU A 109 -5.26 -3.72 -17.84
C LEU A 109 -6.29 -2.82 -18.55
N LYS A 110 -6.27 -1.53 -18.25
CA LYS A 110 -7.18 -0.57 -18.88
C LYS A 110 -6.90 -0.44 -20.37
N SER A 111 -5.64 -0.39 -20.77
CA SER A 111 -5.26 -0.25 -22.18
C SER A 111 -5.25 -1.58 -22.93
N LYS A 112 -5.58 -2.68 -22.24
CA LYS A 112 -5.60 -4.04 -22.80
C LYS A 112 -4.22 -4.53 -23.25
N GLU A 113 -3.17 -4.00 -22.63
CA GLU A 113 -1.78 -4.39 -22.91
C GLU A 113 -1.23 -5.36 -21.87
N ASN A 114 -2.08 -5.81 -20.93
CA ASN A 114 -1.65 -6.70 -19.87
C ASN A 114 -1.28 -8.09 -20.39
N SER A 115 -0.10 -8.57 -19.97
CA SER A 115 0.36 -9.93 -20.28
C SER A 115 0.43 -10.82 -19.06
N LYS A 116 -0.01 -10.32 -17.87
CA LYS A 116 0.07 -11.06 -16.62
C LYS A 116 -1.18 -11.89 -16.40
N SER A 117 -1.00 -13.08 -15.80
CA SER A 117 -2.10 -14.00 -15.53
C SER A 117 -2.77 -13.67 -14.19
N SER A 118 -3.95 -14.26 -13.96
CA SER A 118 -4.62 -14.13 -12.66
C SER A 118 -3.77 -14.74 -11.54
N ARG A 119 -3.08 -15.85 -11.85
CA ARG A 119 -2.18 -16.48 -10.88
C ARG A 119 -1.05 -15.53 -10.47
N PHE A 120 -0.51 -14.78 -11.41
CA PHE A 120 0.52 -13.78 -11.11
C PHE A 120 0.02 -12.78 -10.07
N PHE A 121 -1.18 -12.24 -10.26
CA PHE A 121 -1.74 -11.26 -9.32
C PHE A 121 -2.07 -11.87 -7.97
N ARG A 122 -2.47 -13.14 -7.92
CA ARG A 122 -2.65 -13.83 -6.64
C ARG A 122 -1.34 -13.98 -5.88
N ILE A 123 -0.26 -14.31 -6.59
CA ILE A 123 1.06 -14.49 -5.98
C ILE A 123 1.60 -13.17 -5.47
N ILE A 124 1.53 -12.10 -6.27
CA ILE A 124 2.07 -10.80 -5.83
C ILE A 124 1.30 -10.21 -4.66
N ASN A 125 0.03 -10.62 -4.46
CA ASN A 125 -0.75 -10.15 -3.31
C ASN A 125 -0.15 -10.63 -1.99
N GLU A 126 0.71 -11.64 -2.01
CA GLU A 126 1.42 -12.09 -0.80
C GLU A 126 2.48 -11.09 -0.35
N ILE A 127 3.02 -10.28 -1.27
CA ILE A 127 4.09 -9.32 -0.94
C ILE A 127 3.64 -8.33 0.13
N PRO A 128 2.52 -7.58 -0.03
CA PRO A 128 2.11 -6.66 1.02
C PRO A 128 1.70 -7.39 2.29
N THR A 129 1.14 -8.59 2.19
CA THR A 129 0.77 -9.38 3.37
C THR A 129 2.00 -9.66 4.23
N VAL A 130 3.07 -10.17 3.64
CA VAL A 130 4.32 -10.47 4.35
C VAL A 130 4.92 -9.19 4.93
N LEU A 131 4.95 -8.11 4.16
CA LEU A 131 5.53 -6.84 4.61
C LEU A 131 4.73 -6.23 5.76
N ILE A 132 3.40 -6.31 5.72
CA ILE A 132 2.55 -5.80 6.80
C ILE A 132 2.82 -6.57 8.09
N ILE A 133 2.89 -7.90 8.02
CA ILE A 133 3.20 -8.74 9.18
C ILE A 133 4.56 -8.34 9.76
N PHE A 134 5.55 -8.20 8.90
CA PHE A 134 6.90 -7.80 9.30
C PHE A 134 6.92 -6.43 9.98
N ILE A 135 6.24 -5.45 9.38
CA ILE A 135 6.18 -4.08 9.92
C ILE A 135 5.50 -4.07 11.29
N VAL A 136 4.38 -4.79 11.44
CA VAL A 136 3.66 -4.82 12.71
C VAL A 136 4.54 -5.39 13.82
N PHE A 137 5.23 -6.51 13.55
CA PHE A 137 6.13 -7.10 14.54
C PHE A 137 7.27 -6.14 14.90
N ILE A 138 7.87 -5.49 13.91
CA ILE A 138 8.97 -4.54 14.16
C ILE A 138 8.49 -3.37 15.02
N VAL A 139 7.33 -2.82 14.70
CA VAL A 139 6.82 -1.63 15.41
C VAL A 139 6.42 -2.00 16.85
N VAL A 140 5.84 -3.17 17.05
CA VAL A 140 5.40 -3.60 18.40
C VAL A 140 6.59 -4.01 19.26
N PHE A 141 7.50 -4.82 18.74
CA PHE A 141 8.65 -5.30 19.51
C PHE A 141 9.78 -4.29 19.60
N LYS A 142 9.94 -3.43 18.58
CA LYS A 142 10.97 -2.40 18.50
C LYS A 142 12.37 -2.92 18.81
N PRO A 143 12.88 -3.91 18.03
CA PRO A 143 14.25 -4.39 18.23
C PRO A 143 15.25 -3.25 18.03
N ILE A 144 16.35 -3.30 18.77
CA ILE A 144 17.36 -2.24 18.75
C ILE A 144 18.06 -2.12 17.41
#